data_7ceb27e199ee0a5b7ae0bc3bc46902cf
#
_entry.id   7ceb27e199ee0a5b7ae0bc3bc46902cf
#
_cell.length_a   1.000
_cell.length_b   1.000
_cell.length_c   1.000
_cell.angle_alpha   90.00
_cell.angle_beta   90.00
_cell.angle_gamma   90.00
#
_symmetry.space_group_name_H-M   'P 1'
#
loop_
_entity.id
_entity.type
_entity.pdbx_description
1 polymer ?
#
loop_
_entity_poly.entity_id
_entity_poly.type
_entity_poly.pdbx_seq_one_letter_code
_entity_poly.pdbx_strand_id
1 'polypeptide(L)'
;MESSTGIVLFEKNPHEQRPCASVTKVMTLLLVFEAVDSGKLSLDDEITASEHAAGMGGSDIWLEKGETMSADDMIKATVVVSANDAAVALAEHISGSEDAFVEKMNSRAKELGMNDTVFKNCNGLDEEGHITSAYDVALMSRELTKHEKIFDYTSIWLDNLRGGKTQIVNTNKLLKTYNGFTGLKTGTTNAAGCCMSATATR
;
A
#
# COMPACT_ATOMS: atom_id res chain seq x y z
N MET A 1 -7.66 -2.35 16.71
CA MET A 1 -9.02 -2.67 16.24
C MET A 1 -9.10 -4.17 15.99
N GLU A 2 -10.17 -4.81 16.36
CA GLU A 2 -10.43 -6.21 16.03
C GLU A 2 -10.99 -6.31 14.61
N SER A 3 -10.44 -7.21 13.77
CA SER A 3 -10.69 -7.21 12.32
C SER A 3 -12.13 -7.58 11.96
N SER A 4 -12.74 -8.58 12.60
CA SER A 4 -14.07 -9.06 12.24
C SER A 4 -15.19 -8.10 12.66
N THR A 5 -15.11 -7.54 13.86
CA THR A 5 -16.15 -6.70 14.44
C THR A 5 -15.94 -5.19 14.26
N GLY A 6 -14.67 -4.76 14.07
CA GLY A 6 -14.29 -3.35 14.09
C GLY A 6 -14.20 -2.72 15.48
N ILE A 7 -14.31 -3.52 16.55
CA ILE A 7 -14.21 -3.01 17.92
C ILE A 7 -12.80 -2.49 18.17
N VAL A 8 -12.70 -1.24 18.64
CA VAL A 8 -11.44 -0.65 19.06
C VAL A 8 -11.04 -1.23 20.41
N LEU A 9 -9.91 -1.92 20.46
CA LEU A 9 -9.40 -2.56 21.68
C LEU A 9 -8.54 -1.62 22.52
N PHE A 10 -7.84 -0.69 21.87
CA PHE A 10 -7.00 0.32 22.48
C PHE A 10 -6.86 1.50 21.51
N GLU A 11 -6.81 2.71 22.06
CA GLU A 11 -6.59 3.92 21.28
C GLU A 11 -5.77 4.95 22.07
N LYS A 12 -5.01 5.74 21.33
CA LYS A 12 -4.29 6.92 21.84
C LYS A 12 -4.24 7.96 20.74
N ASN A 13 -4.85 9.12 20.97
CA ASN A 13 -4.96 10.21 19.99
C ASN A 13 -5.44 9.69 18.61
N PRO A 14 -6.52 8.88 18.54
CA PRO A 14 -6.87 8.11 17.34
C PRO A 14 -7.20 8.99 16.14
N HIS A 15 -7.64 10.22 16.34
CA HIS A 15 -8.06 11.19 15.32
C HIS A 15 -7.03 12.32 15.08
N GLU A 16 -5.83 12.19 15.64
CA GLU A 16 -4.75 13.15 15.38
C GLU A 16 -4.26 13.01 13.93
N GLN A 17 -4.46 14.06 13.13
CA GLN A 17 -4.06 14.08 11.72
C GLN A 17 -2.55 14.22 11.59
N ARG A 18 -1.92 13.29 10.86
CA ARG A 18 -0.48 13.25 10.61
C ARG A 18 -0.17 12.70 9.21
N PRO A 19 0.97 13.04 8.62
CA PRO A 19 1.53 12.29 7.51
C PRO A 19 1.73 10.83 7.91
N CYS A 20 1.54 9.89 6.99
CA CYS A 20 1.66 8.46 7.28
C CYS A 20 2.69 7.72 6.41
N ALA A 21 3.45 8.47 5.60
CA ALA A 21 4.44 7.89 4.69
C ALA A 21 3.83 6.75 3.85
N SER A 22 4.59 5.72 3.55
CA SER A 22 4.15 4.57 2.74
C SER A 22 3.04 3.73 3.36
N VAL A 23 2.52 4.05 4.56
CA VAL A 23 1.26 3.45 5.04
C VAL A 23 0.08 3.86 4.14
N THR A 24 0.19 4.96 3.39
CA THR A 24 -0.69 5.35 2.28
C THR A 24 -0.97 4.18 1.32
N LYS A 25 0.05 3.35 1.04
CA LYS A 25 -0.09 2.19 0.13
C LYS A 25 -1.08 1.13 0.60
N VAL A 26 -1.55 1.19 1.85
CA VAL A 26 -2.67 0.35 2.30
C VAL A 26 -3.94 0.67 1.51
N MET A 27 -4.24 1.96 1.28
CA MET A 27 -5.36 2.37 0.43
C MET A 27 -5.11 2.03 -1.04
N THR A 28 -3.89 2.22 -1.52
CA THR A 28 -3.50 1.85 -2.88
C THR A 28 -3.72 0.35 -3.12
N LEU A 29 -3.24 -0.49 -2.21
CA LEU A 29 -3.42 -1.94 -2.29
C LEU A 29 -4.90 -2.34 -2.14
N LEU A 30 -5.68 -1.65 -1.31
CA LEU A 30 -7.12 -1.89 -1.20
C LEU A 30 -7.79 -1.73 -2.56
N LEU A 31 -7.57 -0.62 -3.25
CA LEU A 31 -8.16 -0.38 -4.58
C LEU A 31 -7.63 -1.35 -5.64
N VAL A 32 -6.36 -1.77 -5.54
CA VAL A 32 -5.76 -2.80 -6.41
C VAL A 32 -6.49 -4.14 -6.20
N PHE A 33 -6.68 -4.58 -4.95
CA PHE A 33 -7.37 -5.85 -4.68
C PHE A 33 -8.86 -5.80 -5.01
N GLU A 34 -9.53 -4.65 -4.82
CA GLU A 34 -10.89 -4.44 -5.30
C GLU A 34 -10.98 -4.56 -6.84
N ALA A 35 -9.96 -4.08 -7.57
CA ALA A 35 -9.88 -4.25 -9.02
C ALA A 35 -9.64 -5.72 -9.41
N VAL A 36 -8.81 -6.45 -8.66
CA VAL A 36 -8.59 -7.89 -8.87
C VAL A 36 -9.88 -8.67 -8.63
N ASP A 37 -10.54 -8.46 -7.50
CA ASP A 37 -11.75 -9.21 -7.12
C ASP A 37 -12.93 -8.91 -8.05
N SER A 38 -13.00 -7.70 -8.61
CA SER A 38 -14.01 -7.34 -9.61
C SER A 38 -13.66 -7.80 -11.05
N GLY A 39 -12.51 -8.42 -11.26
CA GLY A 39 -12.02 -8.87 -12.56
C GLY A 39 -11.59 -7.74 -13.52
N LYS A 40 -11.38 -6.53 -13.00
CA LYS A 40 -10.86 -5.38 -13.75
C LYS A 40 -9.33 -5.42 -13.91
N LEU A 41 -8.66 -6.15 -13.05
CA LEU A 41 -7.23 -6.40 -13.08
C LEU A 41 -6.99 -7.89 -12.90
N SER A 42 -6.25 -8.50 -13.83
CA SER A 42 -5.69 -9.84 -13.64
C SER A 42 -4.29 -9.75 -13.06
N LEU A 43 -3.90 -10.71 -12.24
CA LEU A 43 -2.51 -10.77 -11.73
C LEU A 43 -1.49 -11.02 -12.84
N ASP A 44 -1.93 -11.62 -13.96
CA ASP A 44 -1.11 -11.88 -15.14
C ASP A 44 -1.08 -10.70 -16.12
N ASP A 45 -1.85 -9.62 -15.88
CA ASP A 45 -1.82 -8.44 -16.73
C ASP A 45 -0.45 -7.80 -16.72
N GLU A 46 0.07 -7.47 -17.91
CA GLU A 46 1.31 -6.74 -18.06
C GLU A 46 1.10 -5.25 -17.86
N ILE A 47 1.74 -4.69 -16.84
CA ILE A 47 1.70 -3.27 -16.50
C ILE A 47 2.96 -2.60 -17.03
N THR A 48 2.77 -1.56 -17.85
CA THR A 48 3.88 -0.79 -18.42
C THR A 48 4.15 0.45 -17.56
N ALA A 49 5.40 0.62 -17.12
CA ALA A 49 5.81 1.80 -16.37
C ALA A 49 5.84 3.04 -17.27
N SER A 50 5.12 4.08 -16.87
CA SER A 50 5.18 5.39 -17.48
C SER A 50 6.51 6.11 -17.16
N GLU A 51 6.75 7.23 -17.80
CA GLU A 51 7.85 8.13 -17.42
C GLU A 51 7.66 8.70 -16.00
N HIS A 52 6.42 8.95 -15.61
CA HIS A 52 6.08 9.42 -14.27
C HIS A 52 6.39 8.35 -13.23
N ALA A 53 5.91 7.11 -13.41
CA ALA A 53 6.20 6.00 -12.52
C ALA A 53 7.71 5.72 -12.41
N ALA A 54 8.42 5.67 -13.53
CA ALA A 54 9.87 5.44 -13.56
C ALA A 54 10.69 6.60 -12.97
N GLY A 55 10.11 7.80 -12.90
CA GLY A 55 10.73 8.98 -12.30
C GLY A 55 10.51 9.13 -10.80
N MET A 56 9.78 8.20 -10.15
CA MET A 56 9.58 8.24 -8.71
C MET A 56 10.90 8.13 -7.96
N GLY A 57 10.93 8.66 -6.78
CA GLY A 57 12.06 8.56 -5.86
C GLY A 57 11.67 7.84 -4.57
N GLY A 58 12.63 7.67 -3.68
CA GLY A 58 12.46 7.01 -2.40
C GLY A 58 12.68 5.51 -2.49
N SER A 59 11.72 4.70 -2.04
CA SER A 59 11.79 3.23 -2.17
C SER A 59 11.31 2.82 -3.55
N ASP A 60 12.17 2.25 -4.39
CA ASP A 60 11.89 1.89 -5.77
C ASP A 60 12.48 0.52 -6.12
N ILE A 61 11.97 -0.09 -7.15
CA ILE A 61 12.60 -1.21 -7.84
C ILE A 61 13.32 -0.77 -9.14
N TRP A 62 13.42 0.57 -9.30
CA TRP A 62 14.07 1.22 -10.45
C TRP A 62 13.49 0.77 -11.79
N LEU A 63 12.16 0.95 -11.93
CA LEU A 63 11.49 0.73 -13.21
C LEU A 63 12.02 1.68 -14.26
N GLU A 64 12.29 1.16 -15.46
CA GLU A 64 12.61 1.99 -16.62
C GLU A 64 11.30 2.38 -17.35
N LYS A 65 11.29 3.57 -17.98
CA LYS A 65 10.18 3.99 -18.84
C LYS A 65 9.91 2.94 -19.93
N GLY A 66 8.70 2.43 -19.99
CA GLY A 66 8.30 1.39 -20.93
C GLY A 66 8.63 -0.03 -20.51
N GLU A 67 9.27 -0.22 -19.33
CA GLU A 67 9.41 -1.56 -18.76
C GLU A 67 8.04 -2.14 -18.40
N THR A 68 7.86 -3.43 -18.69
CA THR A 68 6.63 -4.18 -18.35
C THR A 68 6.92 -5.23 -17.29
N MET A 69 6.00 -5.34 -16.34
CA MET A 69 5.99 -6.42 -15.34
C MET A 69 4.55 -6.86 -15.09
N SER A 70 4.36 -8.09 -14.62
CA SER A 70 3.04 -8.56 -14.23
C SER A 70 2.46 -7.75 -13.08
N ALA A 71 1.14 -7.65 -13.00
CA ALA A 71 0.46 -7.04 -11.86
C ALA A 71 0.87 -7.73 -10.54
N ASP A 72 1.06 -9.06 -10.56
CA ASP A 72 1.56 -9.83 -9.42
C ASP A 72 2.92 -9.31 -8.91
N ASP A 73 3.89 -9.15 -9.80
CA ASP A 73 5.22 -8.65 -9.44
C ASP A 73 5.19 -7.18 -8.99
N MET A 74 4.32 -6.34 -9.59
CA MET A 74 4.13 -4.95 -9.16
C MET A 74 3.50 -4.87 -7.76
N ILE A 75 2.49 -5.70 -7.45
CA ILE A 75 1.89 -5.81 -6.12
C ILE A 75 2.95 -6.29 -5.12
N LYS A 76 3.71 -7.32 -5.47
CA LYS A 76 4.80 -7.87 -4.66
C LYS A 76 5.84 -6.79 -4.32
N ALA A 77 6.30 -6.02 -5.30
CA ALA A 77 7.23 -4.91 -5.10
C ALA A 77 6.64 -3.83 -4.17
N THR A 78 5.37 -3.45 -4.38
CA THR A 78 4.67 -2.46 -3.57
C THR A 78 4.55 -2.88 -2.11
N VAL A 79 4.27 -4.16 -1.85
CA VAL A 79 4.13 -4.69 -0.48
C VAL A 79 5.49 -4.90 0.18
N VAL A 80 6.40 -5.62 -0.45
CA VAL A 80 7.63 -6.16 0.15
C VAL A 80 8.68 -5.07 0.36
N VAL A 81 9.03 -4.32 -0.69
CA VAL A 81 10.04 -3.26 -0.61
C VAL A 81 9.45 -1.86 -0.59
N SER A 82 8.11 -1.76 -0.59
CA SER A 82 7.43 -0.45 -0.55
C SER A 82 7.66 0.39 -1.81
N ALA A 83 7.87 -0.24 -2.97
CA ALA A 83 8.22 0.42 -4.22
C ALA A 83 7.20 1.50 -4.62
N ASN A 84 7.65 2.75 -4.76
CA ASN A 84 6.83 3.89 -5.15
C ASN A 84 6.50 3.83 -6.65
N ASP A 85 7.50 3.51 -7.47
CA ASP A 85 7.39 3.33 -8.92
C ASP A 85 6.35 2.26 -9.28
N ALA A 86 6.39 1.10 -8.61
CA ALA A 86 5.41 0.04 -8.81
C ALA A 86 3.99 0.46 -8.35
N ALA A 87 3.87 1.18 -7.23
CA ALA A 87 2.58 1.68 -6.75
C ALA A 87 1.93 2.67 -7.74
N VAL A 88 2.74 3.58 -8.31
CA VAL A 88 2.27 4.54 -9.32
C VAL A 88 1.90 3.82 -10.62
N ALA A 89 2.71 2.86 -11.08
CA ALA A 89 2.40 2.09 -12.28
C ALA A 89 1.06 1.32 -12.16
N LEU A 90 0.79 0.70 -10.99
CA LEU A 90 -0.50 0.07 -10.67
C LEU A 90 -1.65 1.07 -10.70
N ALA A 91 -1.45 2.24 -10.07
CA ALA A 91 -2.45 3.31 -10.00
C ALA A 91 -2.83 3.83 -11.40
N GLU A 92 -1.83 4.11 -12.23
CA GLU A 92 -2.02 4.56 -13.60
C GLU A 92 -2.70 3.50 -14.47
N HIS A 93 -2.33 2.24 -14.32
CA HIS A 93 -2.97 1.13 -15.05
C HIS A 93 -4.45 1.02 -14.75
N ILE A 94 -4.84 1.13 -13.47
CA ILE A 94 -6.24 1.00 -13.02
C ILE A 94 -7.09 2.23 -13.35
N SER A 95 -6.49 3.41 -13.42
CA SER A 95 -7.24 4.68 -13.47
C SER A 95 -6.87 5.59 -14.63
N GLY A 96 -5.83 5.25 -15.40
CA GLY A 96 -5.31 6.07 -16.51
C GLY A 96 -4.32 7.15 -16.08
N SER A 97 -4.34 7.58 -14.80
CA SER A 97 -3.35 8.49 -14.21
C SER A 97 -3.31 8.33 -12.69
N GLU A 98 -2.21 8.79 -12.05
CA GLU A 98 -2.13 8.85 -10.59
C GLU A 98 -3.20 9.79 -10.01
N ASP A 99 -3.44 10.95 -10.62
CA ASP A 99 -4.47 11.90 -10.16
C ASP A 99 -5.86 11.27 -10.11
N ALA A 100 -6.26 10.57 -11.18
CA ALA A 100 -7.55 9.88 -11.22
C ALA A 100 -7.63 8.73 -10.18
N PHE A 101 -6.50 8.09 -9.88
CA PHE A 101 -6.44 7.09 -8.82
C PHE A 101 -6.54 7.73 -7.43
N VAL A 102 -5.90 8.86 -7.19
CA VAL A 102 -6.00 9.63 -5.94
C VAL A 102 -7.43 10.11 -5.69
N GLU A 103 -8.15 10.52 -6.72
CA GLU A 103 -9.58 10.83 -6.61
C GLU A 103 -10.38 9.61 -6.11
N LYS A 104 -10.10 8.41 -6.64
CA LYS A 104 -10.71 7.15 -6.16
C LYS A 104 -10.32 6.84 -4.73
N MET A 105 -9.04 7.02 -4.35
CA MET A 105 -8.59 6.84 -2.96
C MET A 105 -9.38 7.73 -2.00
N ASN A 106 -9.55 9.01 -2.33
CA ASN A 106 -10.31 9.97 -1.50
C ASN A 106 -11.82 9.64 -1.48
N SER A 107 -12.38 9.17 -2.59
CA SER A 107 -13.77 8.70 -2.64
C SER A 107 -13.96 7.48 -1.73
N ARG A 108 -13.05 6.50 -1.83
CA ARG A 108 -13.11 5.29 -1.02
C ARG A 108 -12.89 5.57 0.46
N ALA A 109 -12.01 6.52 0.80
CA ALA A 109 -11.83 6.97 2.17
C ALA A 109 -13.14 7.51 2.77
N LYS A 110 -13.88 8.33 2.02
CA LYS A 110 -15.20 8.84 2.45
C LYS A 110 -16.21 7.70 2.67
N GLU A 111 -16.25 6.73 1.76
CA GLU A 111 -17.14 5.56 1.88
C GLU A 111 -16.84 4.73 3.14
N LEU A 112 -15.56 4.64 3.52
CA LEU A 112 -15.11 3.94 4.73
C LEU A 112 -15.30 4.77 6.02
N GLY A 113 -15.73 6.04 5.92
CA GLY A 113 -15.86 6.94 7.06
C GLY A 113 -14.53 7.48 7.59
N MET A 114 -13.48 7.51 6.75
CA MET A 114 -12.16 8.04 7.08
C MET A 114 -12.20 9.59 7.03
N ASN A 115 -12.70 10.21 8.08
CA ASN A 115 -12.98 11.64 8.11
C ASN A 115 -11.74 12.52 8.36
N ASP A 116 -10.64 11.91 8.78
CA ASP A 116 -9.39 12.59 9.10
C ASP A 116 -8.36 12.46 7.94
N THR A 117 -8.78 11.91 6.79
CA THR A 117 -7.87 11.51 5.72
C THR A 117 -8.04 12.33 4.44
N VAL A 118 -6.91 12.78 3.91
CA VAL A 118 -6.79 13.33 2.55
C VAL A 118 -5.55 12.74 1.90
N PHE A 119 -5.73 12.05 0.78
CA PHE A 119 -4.64 11.57 -0.06
C PHE A 119 -4.32 12.60 -1.16
N LYS A 120 -3.02 12.83 -1.40
CA LYS A 120 -2.48 13.68 -2.48
C LYS A 120 -1.73 12.88 -3.53
N ASN A 121 -1.18 11.72 -3.14
CA ASN A 121 -0.50 10.78 -4.01
C ASN A 121 -0.83 9.34 -3.56
N CYS A 122 -0.47 8.36 -4.37
CA CYS A 122 -0.76 6.95 -4.10
C CYS A 122 0.38 6.21 -3.37
N ASN A 123 1.51 6.85 -3.14
CA ASN A 123 2.72 6.20 -2.64
C ASN A 123 3.14 6.64 -1.23
N GLY A 124 2.70 7.82 -0.76
CA GLY A 124 2.95 8.37 0.57
C GLY A 124 4.25 9.16 0.69
N LEU A 125 4.78 9.69 -0.41
CA LEU A 125 5.80 10.73 -0.36
C LEU A 125 5.24 12.00 0.30
N ASP A 126 6.10 12.74 0.98
CA ASP A 126 5.71 13.95 1.71
C ASP A 126 5.12 15.00 0.76
N GLU A 127 3.86 15.38 1.02
CA GLU A 127 3.14 16.40 0.27
C GLU A 127 2.21 17.17 1.23
N GLU A 128 2.11 18.49 1.05
CA GLU A 128 1.28 19.32 1.91
C GLU A 128 -0.20 18.90 1.85
N GLY A 129 -0.78 18.66 3.02
CA GLY A 129 -2.16 18.19 3.14
C GLY A 129 -2.37 16.70 2.87
N HIS A 130 -1.29 15.91 2.66
CA HIS A 130 -1.36 14.44 2.66
C HIS A 130 -1.35 13.93 4.09
N ILE A 131 -2.52 13.70 4.65
CA ILE A 131 -2.72 13.40 6.08
C ILE A 131 -3.72 12.28 6.29
N THR A 132 -3.60 11.61 7.44
CA THR A 132 -4.55 10.61 7.93
C THR A 132 -4.47 10.54 9.46
N SER A 133 -5.29 9.69 10.08
CA SER A 133 -5.24 9.41 11.52
C SER A 133 -5.02 7.91 11.78
N ALA A 134 -4.65 7.57 13.01
CA ALA A 134 -4.48 6.17 13.40
C ALA A 134 -5.80 5.39 13.29
N TYR A 135 -6.93 6.03 13.56
CA TYR A 135 -8.24 5.43 13.41
C TYR A 135 -8.56 5.12 11.94
N ASP A 136 -8.33 6.09 11.06
CA ASP A 136 -8.60 5.92 9.62
C ASP A 136 -7.67 4.87 8.99
N VAL A 137 -6.40 4.84 9.40
CA VAL A 137 -5.48 3.76 9.00
C VAL A 137 -6.01 2.39 9.43
N ALA A 138 -6.58 2.28 10.62
CA ALA A 138 -7.18 1.02 11.07
C ALA A 138 -8.42 0.63 10.24
N LEU A 139 -9.24 1.61 9.82
CA LEU A 139 -10.39 1.36 8.94
C LEU A 139 -9.97 0.80 7.58
N MET A 140 -9.06 1.48 6.87
CA MET A 140 -8.60 1.00 5.55
C MET A 140 -7.82 -0.32 5.66
N SER A 141 -7.07 -0.52 6.74
CA SER A 141 -6.35 -1.77 6.97
C SER A 141 -7.31 -2.94 7.20
N ARG A 142 -8.36 -2.72 8.00
CA ARG A 142 -9.42 -3.70 8.22
C ARG A 142 -10.12 -4.06 6.90
N GLU A 143 -10.40 -3.08 6.06
CA GLU A 143 -11.02 -3.33 4.76
C GLU A 143 -10.10 -4.14 3.85
N LEU A 144 -8.83 -3.78 3.75
CA LEU A 144 -7.84 -4.52 2.97
C LEU A 144 -7.70 -5.98 3.43
N THR A 145 -7.81 -6.25 4.74
CA THR A 145 -7.69 -7.63 5.26
C THR A 145 -8.86 -8.55 4.89
N LYS A 146 -9.96 -8.01 4.34
CA LYS A 146 -11.04 -8.84 3.79
C LYS A 146 -10.66 -9.50 2.47
N HIS A 147 -9.67 -8.96 1.78
CA HIS A 147 -9.06 -9.54 0.58
C HIS A 147 -7.94 -10.49 1.02
N GLU A 148 -8.28 -11.75 1.36
CA GLU A 148 -7.36 -12.71 1.97
C GLU A 148 -6.04 -12.86 1.19
N LYS A 149 -6.08 -12.66 -0.11
CA LYS A 149 -4.91 -12.74 -0.99
C LYS A 149 -3.78 -11.75 -0.63
N ILE A 150 -4.07 -10.65 0.08
CA ILE A 150 -3.03 -9.72 0.56
C ILE A 150 -2.00 -10.43 1.44
N PHE A 151 -2.41 -11.44 2.18
CA PHE A 151 -1.52 -12.16 3.10
C PHE A 151 -0.50 -13.03 2.37
N ASP A 152 -0.75 -13.43 1.12
CA ASP A 152 0.25 -14.11 0.28
C ASP A 152 1.46 -13.22 0.05
N TYR A 153 1.26 -11.91 -0.08
CA TYR A 153 2.32 -10.92 -0.29
C TYR A 153 2.94 -10.40 1.00
N THR A 154 2.12 -10.10 2.02
CA THR A 154 2.64 -9.54 3.28
C THR A 154 3.46 -10.53 4.08
N SER A 155 3.28 -11.83 3.87
CA SER A 155 4.06 -12.91 4.50
C SER A 155 5.43 -13.14 3.83
N ILE A 156 5.67 -12.59 2.64
CA ILE A 156 6.95 -12.72 1.94
C ILE A 156 8.03 -11.98 2.72
N TRP A 157 9.08 -12.71 3.13
CA TRP A 157 10.28 -12.10 3.70
C TRP A 157 11.30 -11.74 2.64
N LEU A 158 11.54 -12.65 1.71
CA LEU A 158 12.53 -12.51 0.64
C LEU A 158 11.98 -13.18 -0.61
N ASP A 159 12.06 -12.49 -1.75
CA ASP A 159 11.68 -13.00 -3.06
C ASP A 159 12.51 -12.33 -4.15
N ASN A 160 12.22 -12.65 -5.40
CA ASN A 160 12.89 -12.09 -6.56
C ASN A 160 11.87 -11.61 -7.59
N LEU A 161 12.23 -10.55 -8.30
CA LEU A 161 11.53 -10.01 -9.46
C LEU A 161 12.35 -10.22 -10.73
N ARG A 162 11.77 -9.92 -11.89
CA ARG A 162 12.46 -9.96 -13.20
C ARG A 162 13.13 -11.31 -13.48
N GLY A 163 12.45 -12.42 -13.16
CA GLY A 163 13.01 -13.77 -13.38
C GLY A 163 14.27 -14.06 -12.57
N GLY A 164 14.38 -13.52 -11.38
CA GLY A 164 15.50 -13.76 -10.46
C GLY A 164 16.60 -12.70 -10.47
N LYS A 165 16.46 -11.65 -11.30
CA LYS A 165 17.50 -10.61 -11.44
C LYS A 165 17.49 -9.56 -10.34
N THR A 166 16.33 -9.34 -9.70
CA THR A 166 16.16 -8.33 -8.65
C THR A 166 15.66 -8.99 -7.38
N GLN A 167 16.51 -9.07 -6.36
CA GLN A 167 16.11 -9.60 -5.05
C GLN A 167 15.44 -8.51 -4.24
N ILE A 168 14.33 -8.85 -3.60
CA ILE A 168 13.57 -7.98 -2.70
C ILE A 168 13.47 -8.58 -1.31
N VAL A 169 13.57 -7.72 -0.29
CA VAL A 169 13.49 -8.11 1.13
C VAL A 169 12.46 -7.24 1.83
N ASN A 170 11.61 -7.85 2.63
CA ASN A 170 10.54 -7.12 3.30
C ASN A 170 11.07 -6.10 4.30
N THR A 171 10.52 -4.89 4.24
CA THR A 171 10.85 -3.80 5.16
C THR A 171 10.34 -4.05 6.57
N ASN A 172 9.36 -4.96 6.75
CA ASN A 172 8.72 -5.23 8.03
C ASN A 172 9.43 -6.37 8.80
N LYS A 173 10.33 -5.98 9.71
CA LYS A 173 11.13 -6.93 10.50
C LYS A 173 10.30 -7.77 11.48
N LEU A 174 9.06 -7.37 11.81
CA LEU A 174 8.19 -8.12 12.72
C LEU A 174 7.78 -9.48 12.15
N LEU A 175 7.83 -9.67 10.83
CA LEU A 175 7.63 -10.97 10.19
C LEU A 175 8.55 -12.07 10.74
N LYS A 176 9.75 -11.71 11.22
CA LYS A 176 10.71 -12.66 11.79
C LYS A 176 10.71 -12.74 13.31
N THR A 177 10.15 -11.73 13.99
CA THR A 177 10.36 -11.56 15.42
C THR A 177 9.07 -11.67 16.24
N TYR A 178 7.90 -11.56 15.62
CA TYR A 178 6.62 -11.61 16.31
C TYR A 178 5.77 -12.78 15.80
N ASN A 179 5.52 -13.75 16.68
CA ASN A 179 4.70 -14.91 16.32
C ASN A 179 3.25 -14.54 16.03
N GLY A 180 2.71 -15.02 14.91
CA GLY A 180 1.36 -14.69 14.44
C GLY A 180 1.25 -13.38 13.66
N PHE A 181 2.37 -12.68 13.40
CA PHE A 181 2.36 -11.45 12.59
C PHE A 181 2.01 -11.74 11.13
N THR A 182 1.07 -10.99 10.56
CA THR A 182 0.56 -11.21 9.20
C THR A 182 0.73 -10.01 8.25
N GLY A 183 1.26 -8.90 8.75
CA GLY A 183 1.49 -7.70 7.92
C GLY A 183 1.09 -6.43 8.68
N LEU A 184 0.74 -5.31 8.06
CA LEU A 184 0.55 -5.04 6.63
C LEU A 184 1.71 -4.21 6.04
N LYS A 185 1.89 -2.95 6.53
CA LYS A 185 2.73 -1.97 5.86
C LYS A 185 3.52 -1.11 6.82
N THR A 186 4.79 -0.88 6.50
CA THR A 186 5.65 0.12 7.15
C THR A 186 5.75 1.38 6.30
N GLY A 187 6.07 2.51 6.93
CA GLY A 187 6.33 3.77 6.25
C GLY A 187 7.33 4.62 7.02
N THR A 188 8.16 5.36 6.31
CA THR A 188 9.10 6.31 6.90
C THR A 188 9.35 7.46 5.95
N THR A 189 9.16 8.68 6.42
CA THR A 189 9.62 9.92 5.77
C THR A 189 10.12 10.89 6.84
N ASN A 190 10.71 12.00 6.43
CA ASN A 190 11.17 13.01 7.39
C ASN A 190 9.98 13.67 8.12
N ALA A 191 8.85 13.88 7.46
CA ALA A 191 7.67 14.49 8.07
C ALA A 191 6.87 13.51 8.92
N ALA A 192 6.72 12.27 8.48
CA ALA A 192 5.91 11.26 9.16
C ALA A 192 6.64 10.54 10.31
N GLY A 193 7.98 10.54 10.29
CA GLY A 193 8.75 9.65 11.18
C GLY A 193 8.53 8.17 10.79
N CYS A 194 8.48 7.29 11.78
CA CYS A 194 8.26 5.86 11.57
C CYS A 194 6.78 5.51 11.78
N CYS A 195 6.14 5.01 10.75
CA CYS A 195 4.73 4.62 10.74
C CYS A 195 4.59 3.12 10.44
N MET A 196 3.54 2.52 10.98
CA MET A 196 3.23 1.11 10.71
C MET A 196 1.74 0.85 10.84
N SER A 197 1.18 0.11 9.86
CA SER A 197 -0.04 -0.66 10.03
C SER A 197 0.35 -2.13 10.25
N ALA A 198 -0.09 -2.72 11.34
CA ALA A 198 0.26 -4.07 11.74
C ALA A 198 -0.98 -4.94 11.91
N THR A 199 -0.90 -6.19 11.45
CA THR A 199 -1.91 -7.22 11.66
C THR A 199 -1.26 -8.47 12.25
N ALA A 200 -1.99 -9.16 13.09
CA ALA A 200 -1.56 -10.43 13.68
C ALA A 200 -2.78 -11.31 14.00
N THR A 201 -2.59 -12.62 13.94
CA THR A 201 -3.55 -13.63 14.40
C THR A 201 -3.05 -14.30 15.69
N ARG A 202 -3.98 -14.65 16.59
CA ARG A 202 -3.72 -15.38 17.83
C ARG A 202 -4.73 -16.51 18.00
#